data_959321ce7ed6e15390ab77a68f68da9c
#
_entry.id   959321ce7ed6e15390ab77a68f68da9c
#
_cell.length_a   1.000
_cell.length_b   1.000
_cell.length_c   1.000
_cell.angle_alpha   90.00
_cell.angle_beta   90.00
_cell.angle_gamma   90.00
#
_symmetry.space_group_name_H-M   'P 1'
#
loop_
_entity.id
_entity.type
_entity.pdbx_description
1 polymer ?
#
loop_
_entity_poly.entity_id
_entity_poly.type
_entity_poly.pdbx_seq_one_letter_code
_entity_poly.pdbx_strand_id
1 'polypeptide(L)'
;MPPGARTTESVILMTTAAEAQRPVTVTAELDAPLSRWLWLVKWLLAIPHCIVLAFLWIAFIGVSVVAFFAILFTERYPRALFDFNLGVLRWSWRVSYYAYGALGTDRYPPFSLGPEPDYPARLDIAYPQHLSRGLVLVKWWLLAIPQYLVTGIFTGALHGGWCPGGLVGLLVLIAVVTLAFTEKYPRDLFDLVIGLNRWVLRVTAYAALMTDAYPPFRLDMGGRERPVTG
;
A
#
# COMPACT_ATOMS: atom_id res chain seq x y z
N MET A 1 1.77 -26.02 35.67
CA MET A 1 1.57 -25.09 34.57
C MET A 1 0.20 -25.36 33.95
N PRO A 2 -0.71 -24.38 33.86
CA PRO A 2 -2.05 -24.58 33.30
C PRO A 2 -1.96 -24.85 31.77
N PRO A 3 -2.76 -25.79 31.24
CA PRO A 3 -2.68 -26.22 29.83
C PRO A 3 -3.03 -25.12 28.78
N GLY A 4 -3.65 -24.02 29.21
CA GLY A 4 -4.01 -22.92 28.33
C GLY A 4 -2.88 -21.93 27.97
N ALA A 5 -1.81 -21.86 28.74
CA ALA A 5 -0.73 -20.90 28.51
C ALA A 5 0.12 -21.27 27.28
N ARG A 6 0.35 -22.56 27.02
CA ARG A 6 1.12 -23.03 25.87
C ARG A 6 0.41 -22.81 24.53
N THR A 7 -0.93 -22.88 24.53
CA THR A 7 -1.72 -22.70 23.31
C THR A 7 -1.72 -21.22 22.89
N THR A 8 -1.78 -20.30 23.84
CA THR A 8 -1.76 -18.85 23.56
C THR A 8 -0.38 -18.40 23.08
N GLU A 9 0.69 -18.91 23.69
CA GLU A 9 2.06 -18.59 23.32
C GLU A 9 2.43 -19.16 21.94
N SER A 10 2.00 -20.39 21.62
CA SER A 10 2.20 -20.99 20.28
C SER A 10 1.38 -20.27 19.21
N VAL A 11 0.18 -19.81 19.49
CA VAL A 11 -0.63 -19.01 18.55
C VAL A 11 0.02 -17.65 18.31
N ILE A 12 0.52 -16.99 19.35
CA ILE A 12 1.24 -15.71 19.21
C ILE A 12 2.52 -15.89 18.39
N LEU A 13 3.30 -16.93 18.66
CA LEU A 13 4.53 -17.24 17.92
C LEU A 13 4.24 -17.58 16.45
N MET A 14 3.17 -18.34 16.16
CA MET A 14 2.74 -18.65 14.79
C MET A 14 2.23 -17.42 14.07
N THR A 15 1.52 -16.50 14.75
CA THR A 15 1.04 -15.25 14.18
C THR A 15 2.22 -14.32 13.85
N THR A 16 3.19 -14.22 14.77
CA THR A 16 4.41 -13.42 14.57
C THR A 16 5.29 -13.98 13.45
N ALA A 17 5.41 -15.32 13.35
CA ALA A 17 6.14 -15.99 12.27
C ALA A 17 5.44 -15.85 10.91
N ALA A 18 4.11 -15.87 10.87
CA ALA A 18 3.33 -15.66 9.65
C ALA A 18 3.36 -14.19 9.19
N GLU A 19 3.42 -13.23 10.10
CA GLU A 19 3.66 -11.82 9.79
C GLU A 19 5.08 -11.57 9.29
N ALA A 20 6.08 -12.26 9.85
CA ALA A 20 7.47 -12.22 9.38
C ALA A 20 7.67 -12.81 7.97
N GLN A 21 6.72 -13.60 7.46
CA GLN A 21 6.76 -14.17 6.09
C GLN A 21 6.20 -13.22 5.02
N ARG A 22 5.58 -12.09 5.38
CA ARG A 22 5.03 -11.15 4.40
C ARG A 22 5.99 -10.00 4.16
N PRO A 23 6.56 -9.89 2.96
CA PRO A 23 7.52 -8.81 2.68
C PRO A 23 6.86 -7.43 2.66
N VAL A 24 5.56 -7.34 2.38
CA VAL A 24 4.80 -6.07 2.32
C VAL A 24 3.61 -6.15 3.24
N THR A 25 3.58 -5.29 4.25
CA THR A 25 2.49 -5.17 5.24
C THR A 25 1.79 -3.82 5.05
N VAL A 26 0.48 -3.85 4.82
CA VAL A 26 -0.37 -2.66 4.68
C VAL A 26 -1.49 -2.73 5.68
N THR A 27 -1.54 -1.77 6.60
CA THR A 27 -2.62 -1.64 7.59
C THR A 27 -3.35 -0.33 7.39
N ALA A 28 -4.66 -0.35 7.62
CA ALA A 28 -5.53 0.81 7.53
C ALA A 28 -6.65 0.68 8.55
N GLU A 29 -6.89 1.69 9.35
CA GLU A 29 -7.95 1.72 10.35
C GLU A 29 -8.93 2.84 10.01
N LEU A 30 -10.22 2.52 9.94
CA LEU A 30 -11.25 3.52 9.69
C LEU A 30 -11.36 4.46 10.90
N ASP A 31 -11.06 5.72 10.69
CA ASP A 31 -11.03 6.76 11.72
C ASP A 31 -12.42 7.44 11.80
N ALA A 32 -13.37 6.73 12.40
CA ALA A 32 -14.73 7.23 12.56
C ALA A 32 -14.88 8.05 13.86
N PRO A 33 -15.75 9.11 13.89
CA PRO A 33 -16.67 9.52 12.83
C PRO A 33 -16.01 10.39 11.75
N LEU A 34 -16.36 10.15 10.48
CA LEU A 34 -15.91 10.99 9.37
C LEU A 34 -16.87 12.16 9.13
N SER A 35 -16.33 13.32 8.77
CA SER A 35 -17.13 14.48 8.38
C SER A 35 -17.77 14.28 7.00
N ARG A 36 -19.09 14.49 6.91
CA ARG A 36 -19.85 14.37 5.66
C ARG A 36 -19.47 15.38 4.58
N TRP A 37 -18.85 16.51 4.94
CA TRP A 37 -18.51 17.59 4.00
C TRP A 37 -17.02 17.74 3.72
N LEU A 38 -16.16 17.18 4.58
CA LEU A 38 -14.73 17.39 4.48
C LEU A 38 -14.13 16.75 3.21
N TRP A 39 -14.76 15.72 2.65
CA TRP A 39 -14.31 15.09 1.40
C TRP A 39 -14.22 16.09 0.24
N LEU A 40 -15.09 17.12 0.20
CA LEU A 40 -15.03 18.18 -0.80
C LEU A 40 -13.72 18.98 -0.74
N VAL A 41 -13.20 19.18 0.48
CA VAL A 41 -12.00 20.00 0.72
C VAL A 41 -10.73 19.15 0.71
N LYS A 42 -10.82 17.87 1.03
CA LYS A 42 -9.66 16.95 1.06
C LYS A 42 -8.88 16.94 -0.26
N TRP A 43 -9.58 17.01 -1.38
CA TRP A 43 -8.93 17.06 -2.70
C TRP A 43 -8.08 18.30 -2.88
N LEU A 44 -8.59 19.46 -2.45
CA LEU A 44 -7.84 20.70 -2.48
C LEU A 44 -6.64 20.66 -1.54
N LEU A 45 -6.84 20.12 -0.34
CA LEU A 45 -5.77 19.97 0.66
C LEU A 45 -4.71 18.92 0.23
N ALA A 46 -5.04 18.00 -0.66
CA ALA A 46 -4.09 17.04 -1.21
C ALA A 46 -3.17 17.64 -2.29
N ILE A 47 -3.53 18.78 -2.91
CA ILE A 47 -2.75 19.38 -4.00
C ILE A 47 -1.28 19.60 -3.62
N PRO A 48 -0.93 20.23 -2.47
CA PRO A 48 0.47 20.45 -2.11
C PRO A 48 1.23 19.12 -1.94
N HIS A 49 0.58 18.09 -1.42
CA HIS A 49 1.19 16.75 -1.36
C HIS A 49 1.42 16.16 -2.75
N CYS A 50 0.43 16.28 -3.64
CA CYS A 50 0.54 15.76 -5.01
C CYS A 50 1.68 16.42 -5.78
N ILE A 51 1.89 17.74 -5.60
CA ILE A 51 3.01 18.46 -6.22
C ILE A 51 4.35 17.89 -5.72
N VAL A 52 4.54 17.78 -4.42
CA VAL A 52 5.78 17.24 -3.85
C VAL A 52 5.97 15.77 -4.23
N LEU A 53 4.91 14.98 -4.14
CA LEU A 53 4.94 13.57 -4.52
C LEU A 53 5.28 13.37 -6.00
N ALA A 54 4.86 14.27 -6.91
CA ALA A 54 5.24 14.18 -8.32
C ALA A 54 6.77 14.22 -8.49
N PHE A 55 7.46 15.13 -7.81
CA PHE A 55 8.93 15.18 -7.82
C PHE A 55 9.55 13.95 -7.14
N LEU A 56 8.98 13.50 -6.03
CA LEU A 56 9.46 12.31 -5.31
C LEU A 56 9.28 11.03 -6.15
N TRP A 57 8.22 10.92 -6.96
CA TRP A 57 8.02 9.81 -7.88
C TRP A 57 9.03 9.80 -9.03
N ILE A 58 9.44 10.98 -9.54
CA ILE A 58 10.54 11.08 -10.51
C ILE A 58 11.84 10.56 -9.87
N ALA A 59 12.13 11.01 -8.65
CA ALA A 59 13.30 10.52 -7.90
C ALA A 59 13.20 9.02 -7.60
N PHE A 60 12.01 8.51 -7.23
CA PHE A 60 11.73 7.09 -7.00
C PHE A 60 12.08 6.22 -8.21
N ILE A 61 11.69 6.66 -9.42
CA ILE A 61 12.03 5.96 -10.66
C ILE A 61 13.55 5.95 -10.86
N GLY A 62 14.22 7.10 -10.72
CA GLY A 62 15.67 7.20 -10.84
C GLY A 62 16.40 6.30 -9.84
N VAL A 63 15.98 6.32 -8.58
CA VAL A 63 16.51 5.46 -7.51
C VAL A 63 16.26 3.98 -7.82
N SER A 64 15.10 3.62 -8.36
CA SER A 64 14.79 2.23 -8.75
C SER A 64 15.68 1.75 -9.90
N VAL A 65 16.03 2.63 -10.86
CA VAL A 65 16.99 2.31 -11.93
C VAL A 65 18.38 2.08 -11.35
N VAL A 66 18.85 2.94 -10.43
CA VAL A 66 20.14 2.74 -9.75
C VAL A 66 20.14 1.44 -8.96
N ALA A 67 19.04 1.16 -8.24
CA ALA A 67 18.89 -0.08 -7.47
C ALA A 67 18.88 -1.32 -8.38
N PHE A 68 18.29 -1.24 -9.58
CA PHE A 68 18.34 -2.32 -10.57
C PHE A 68 19.79 -2.74 -10.87
N PHE A 69 20.66 -1.77 -11.20
CA PHE A 69 22.07 -2.08 -11.44
C PHE A 69 22.79 -2.55 -10.18
N ALA A 70 22.52 -1.93 -9.03
CA ALA A 70 23.10 -2.35 -7.77
C ALA A 70 22.78 -3.82 -7.46
N ILE A 71 21.51 -4.24 -7.59
CA ILE A 71 21.09 -5.63 -7.36
C ILE A 71 21.72 -6.58 -8.40
N LEU A 72 21.78 -6.17 -9.66
CA LEU A 72 22.36 -6.97 -10.73
C LEU A 72 23.82 -7.34 -10.46
N PHE A 73 24.61 -6.42 -9.87
CA PHE A 73 26.02 -6.63 -9.59
C PHE A 73 26.28 -7.18 -8.18
N THR A 74 25.48 -6.78 -7.17
CA THR A 74 25.76 -7.06 -5.74
C THR A 74 24.75 -7.99 -5.06
N GLU A 75 23.64 -8.35 -5.72
CA GLU A 75 22.50 -9.10 -5.14
C GLU A 75 21.85 -8.41 -3.93
N ARG A 76 22.12 -7.13 -3.74
CA ARG A 76 21.64 -6.37 -2.60
C ARG A 76 21.03 -5.05 -3.05
N TYR A 77 19.92 -4.69 -2.44
CA TYR A 77 19.38 -3.35 -2.54
C TYR A 77 20.15 -2.42 -1.59
N PRO A 78 20.77 -1.34 -2.05
CA PRO A 78 21.43 -0.41 -1.14
C PRO A 78 20.44 0.17 -0.11
N ARG A 79 20.78 0.09 1.17
CA ARG A 79 19.84 0.40 2.27
C ARG A 79 19.25 1.80 2.15
N ALA A 80 20.08 2.81 1.90
CA ALA A 80 19.63 4.20 1.77
C ALA A 80 18.62 4.39 0.62
N LEU A 81 18.83 3.71 -0.52
CA LEU A 81 17.92 3.76 -1.65
C LEU A 81 16.60 3.03 -1.36
N PHE A 82 16.68 1.91 -0.64
CA PHE A 82 15.51 1.18 -0.17
C PHE A 82 14.65 2.02 0.78
N ASP A 83 15.28 2.62 1.80
CA ASP A 83 14.59 3.43 2.81
C ASP A 83 13.97 4.68 2.19
N PHE A 84 14.61 5.30 1.20
CA PHE A 84 14.03 6.40 0.42
C PHE A 84 12.78 5.95 -0.34
N ASN A 85 12.86 4.86 -1.12
CA ASN A 85 11.73 4.35 -1.88
C ASN A 85 10.57 3.92 -0.99
N LEU A 86 10.87 3.28 0.15
CA LEU A 86 9.88 2.94 1.16
C LEU A 86 9.19 4.20 1.72
N GLY A 87 9.96 5.25 1.98
CA GLY A 87 9.43 6.54 2.43
C GLY A 87 8.45 7.17 1.43
N VAL A 88 8.80 7.16 0.13
CA VAL A 88 7.92 7.68 -0.92
C VAL A 88 6.61 6.89 -0.99
N LEU A 89 6.67 5.55 -0.89
CA LEU A 89 5.47 4.70 -0.87
C LEU A 89 4.63 4.93 0.39
N ARG A 90 5.25 5.09 1.56
CA ARG A 90 4.55 5.41 2.82
C ARG A 90 3.78 6.71 2.72
N TRP A 91 4.43 7.77 2.23
CA TRP A 91 3.78 9.07 2.06
C TRP A 91 2.67 9.01 1.00
N SER A 92 2.93 8.40 -0.16
CA SER A 92 1.92 8.21 -1.21
C SER A 92 0.69 7.46 -0.68
N TRP A 93 0.89 6.41 0.14
CA TRP A 93 -0.19 5.67 0.75
C TRP A 93 -1.02 6.53 1.70
N ARG A 94 -0.39 7.32 2.58
CA ARG A 94 -1.10 8.22 3.51
C ARG A 94 -1.94 9.26 2.76
N VAL A 95 -1.38 9.88 1.72
CA VAL A 95 -2.11 10.87 0.91
C VAL A 95 -3.27 10.21 0.15
N SER A 96 -3.03 9.06 -0.45
CA SER A 96 -4.08 8.28 -1.12
C SER A 96 -5.21 7.91 -0.15
N TYR A 97 -4.86 7.40 1.03
CA TYR A 97 -5.80 7.03 2.07
C TYR A 97 -6.67 8.21 2.56
N TYR A 98 -6.08 9.39 2.67
CA TYR A 98 -6.77 10.63 3.05
C TYR A 98 -7.71 11.15 1.97
N ALA A 99 -7.26 11.22 0.71
CA ALA A 99 -7.88 12.04 -0.32
C ALA A 99 -8.73 11.28 -1.34
N TYR A 100 -8.24 10.17 -1.89
CA TYR A 100 -8.88 9.54 -3.06
C TYR A 100 -8.84 8.01 -3.09
N GLY A 101 -7.96 7.38 -2.31
CA GLY A 101 -7.79 5.93 -2.33
C GLY A 101 -8.71 5.18 -1.38
N ALA A 102 -9.15 5.81 -0.29
CA ALA A 102 -10.06 5.20 0.67
C ALA A 102 -10.95 6.21 1.41
N LEU A 103 -10.54 7.48 1.56
CA LEU A 103 -11.20 8.51 2.40
C LEU A 103 -11.45 8.04 3.85
N GLY A 104 -10.54 7.22 4.39
CA GLY A 104 -10.72 6.52 5.67
C GLY A 104 -10.43 7.35 6.91
N THR A 105 -9.92 8.59 6.79
CA THR A 105 -9.60 9.48 7.91
C THR A 105 -9.81 10.94 7.54
N ASP A 106 -10.14 11.77 8.52
CA ASP A 106 -10.19 13.22 8.40
C ASP A 106 -8.87 13.89 8.85
N ARG A 107 -7.91 13.09 9.33
CA ARG A 107 -6.60 13.59 9.79
C ARG A 107 -5.71 13.89 8.59
N TYR A 108 -5.22 15.15 8.55
CA TYR A 108 -4.33 15.59 7.47
C TYR A 108 -3.01 14.80 7.48
N PRO A 109 -2.55 14.27 6.33
CA PRO A 109 -1.33 13.48 6.27
C PRO A 109 -0.09 14.34 6.55
N PRO A 110 0.88 13.85 7.36
CA PRO A 110 2.13 14.58 7.58
C PRO A 110 3.02 14.58 6.34
N PHE A 111 3.78 15.67 6.15
CA PHE A 111 4.83 15.78 5.13
C PHE A 111 6.09 15.04 5.61
N SER A 112 6.08 13.73 5.56
CA SER A 112 7.14 12.88 6.10
C SER A 112 7.36 11.66 5.24
N LEU A 113 8.62 11.26 5.04
CA LEU A 113 9.01 9.97 4.45
C LEU A 113 9.15 8.88 5.54
N GLY A 114 9.18 9.28 6.81
CA GLY A 114 9.33 8.38 7.94
C GLY A 114 8.10 7.54 8.23
N PRO A 115 8.24 6.56 9.14
CA PRO A 115 7.11 5.86 9.71
C PRO A 115 6.31 6.79 10.63
N GLU A 116 4.99 6.74 10.52
CA GLU A 116 4.05 7.52 11.33
C GLU A 116 3.13 6.55 12.08
N PRO A 117 3.53 6.11 13.28
CA PRO A 117 2.80 5.06 14.01
C PRO A 117 1.41 5.50 14.46
N ASP A 118 1.19 6.81 14.65
CA ASP A 118 -0.08 7.36 15.09
C ASP A 118 -1.06 7.61 13.94
N TYR A 119 -0.62 7.46 12.69
CA TYR A 119 -1.47 7.65 11.52
C TYR A 119 -2.22 6.35 11.17
N PRO A 120 -3.53 6.41 10.85
CA PRO A 120 -4.35 5.21 10.65
C PRO A 120 -3.97 4.38 9.42
N ALA A 121 -3.20 4.94 8.48
CA ALA A 121 -2.72 4.23 7.29
C ALA A 121 -1.21 4.02 7.36
N ARG A 122 -0.76 2.76 7.43
CA ARG A 122 0.64 2.37 7.57
C ARG A 122 1.04 1.40 6.47
N LEU A 123 2.27 1.54 6.00
CA LEU A 123 2.91 0.65 5.05
C LEU A 123 4.31 0.31 5.56
N ASP A 124 4.63 -0.96 5.57
CA ASP A 124 5.99 -1.42 5.82
C ASP A 124 6.41 -2.51 4.83
N ILE A 125 7.70 -2.52 4.49
CA ILE A 125 8.28 -3.50 3.58
C ILE A 125 9.54 -4.03 4.25
N ALA A 126 9.57 -5.35 4.47
CA ALA A 126 10.73 -6.02 5.05
C ALA A 126 11.94 -5.87 4.12
N TYR A 127 13.06 -5.41 4.66
CA TYR A 127 14.28 -5.27 3.88
C TYR A 127 14.81 -6.65 3.46
N PRO A 128 14.95 -6.92 2.14
CA PRO A 128 15.43 -8.20 1.65
C PRO A 128 16.93 -8.34 1.88
N GLN A 129 17.37 -9.45 2.48
CA GLN A 129 18.79 -9.72 2.70
C GLN A 129 19.53 -10.04 1.39
N HIS A 130 18.83 -10.74 0.49
CA HIS A 130 19.32 -11.11 -0.84
C HIS A 130 18.21 -10.97 -1.86
N LEU A 131 18.57 -10.54 -3.07
CA LEU A 131 17.70 -10.44 -4.23
C LEU A 131 18.32 -11.17 -5.41
N SER A 132 17.48 -11.86 -6.18
CA SER A 132 17.93 -12.66 -7.33
C SER A 132 18.29 -11.77 -8.52
N ARG A 133 19.52 -11.88 -9.03
CA ARG A 133 19.98 -11.20 -10.26
C ARG A 133 19.14 -11.55 -11.48
N GLY A 134 18.75 -12.83 -11.61
CA GLY A 134 17.92 -13.28 -12.74
C GLY A 134 16.52 -12.70 -12.70
N LEU A 135 15.89 -12.66 -11.51
CA LEU A 135 14.56 -12.09 -11.34
C LEU A 135 14.55 -10.58 -11.63
N VAL A 136 15.58 -9.84 -11.25
CA VAL A 136 15.68 -8.40 -11.52
C VAL A 136 15.52 -8.08 -12.99
N LEU A 137 16.05 -8.91 -13.89
CA LEU A 137 15.95 -8.70 -15.34
C LEU A 137 14.54 -8.86 -15.90
N VAL A 138 13.71 -9.72 -15.29
CA VAL A 138 12.42 -10.11 -15.88
C VAL A 138 11.21 -9.70 -15.06
N LYS A 139 11.34 -9.50 -13.74
CA LYS A 139 10.19 -9.35 -12.86
C LYS A 139 9.40 -8.06 -13.10
N TRP A 140 10.06 -6.93 -13.33
CA TRP A 140 9.41 -5.62 -13.41
C TRP A 140 8.62 -5.41 -14.71
N TRP A 141 8.97 -6.09 -15.80
CA TRP A 141 8.28 -5.97 -17.08
C TRP A 141 7.54 -7.26 -17.49
N LEU A 142 8.13 -8.42 -17.38
CA LEU A 142 7.52 -9.66 -17.85
C LEU A 142 6.60 -10.30 -16.79
N LEU A 143 7.12 -10.54 -15.59
CA LEU A 143 6.36 -11.19 -14.53
C LEU A 143 5.29 -10.28 -13.93
N ALA A 144 5.47 -8.97 -14.02
CA ALA A 144 4.49 -8.00 -13.53
C ALA A 144 3.35 -7.71 -14.51
N ILE A 145 3.43 -8.11 -15.80
CA ILE A 145 2.36 -7.86 -16.79
C ILE A 145 0.96 -8.25 -16.29
N PRO A 146 0.70 -9.49 -15.81
CA PRO A 146 -0.64 -9.86 -15.37
C PRO A 146 -1.09 -9.03 -14.16
N GLN A 147 -0.16 -8.64 -13.29
CA GLN A 147 -0.43 -7.78 -12.15
C GLN A 147 -0.75 -6.34 -12.60
N TYR A 148 -0.04 -5.81 -13.61
CA TYR A 148 -0.31 -4.48 -14.16
C TYR A 148 -1.69 -4.40 -14.83
N LEU A 149 -2.14 -5.45 -15.50
CA LEU A 149 -3.48 -5.51 -16.06
C LEU A 149 -4.55 -5.42 -14.97
N VAL A 150 -4.41 -6.21 -13.91
CA VAL A 150 -5.35 -6.23 -12.80
C VAL A 150 -5.33 -4.90 -12.03
N THR A 151 -4.15 -4.42 -11.64
CA THR A 151 -4.03 -3.14 -10.91
C THR A 151 -4.40 -1.95 -11.77
N GLY A 152 -4.19 -2.02 -13.10
CA GLY A 152 -4.62 -1.00 -14.04
C GLY A 152 -6.14 -0.84 -14.09
N ILE A 153 -6.91 -1.93 -13.96
CA ILE A 153 -8.37 -1.91 -13.80
C ILE A 153 -8.74 -1.25 -12.47
N PHE A 154 -8.03 -1.58 -11.39
CA PHE A 154 -8.32 -1.04 -10.05
C PHE A 154 -8.08 0.47 -9.98
N THR A 155 -6.98 0.93 -10.55
CA THR A 155 -6.56 2.34 -10.50
C THR A 155 -7.08 3.20 -11.65
N GLY A 156 -7.58 2.57 -12.73
CA GLY A 156 -7.96 3.27 -13.96
C GLY A 156 -6.77 3.67 -14.84
N ALA A 157 -5.56 3.20 -14.55
CA ALA A 157 -4.34 3.56 -15.28
C ALA A 157 -4.37 3.15 -16.76
N LEU A 158 -5.18 2.14 -17.12
CA LEU A 158 -5.39 1.72 -18.52
C LEU A 158 -6.05 2.78 -19.40
N HIS A 159 -6.72 3.77 -18.81
CA HIS A 159 -7.40 4.85 -19.52
C HIS A 159 -6.57 6.15 -19.61
N GLY A 160 -5.29 6.13 -19.20
CA GLY A 160 -4.36 7.26 -19.34
C GLY A 160 -4.70 8.52 -18.55
N GLY A 161 -5.60 8.45 -17.57
CA GLY A 161 -6.06 9.61 -16.80
C GLY A 161 -5.54 9.66 -15.38
N TRP A 162 -5.21 10.88 -14.95
CA TRP A 162 -4.94 11.23 -13.54
C TRP A 162 -6.23 11.27 -12.69
N CYS A 163 -7.36 10.90 -13.27
CA CYS A 163 -8.64 10.85 -12.57
C CYS A 163 -8.79 9.51 -11.85
N PRO A 164 -9.46 9.47 -10.70
CA PRO A 164 -9.83 8.24 -9.99
C PRO A 164 -10.93 7.50 -10.77
N GLY A 165 -10.60 7.07 -11.99
CA GLY A 165 -11.54 6.45 -12.95
C GLY A 165 -11.56 4.92 -12.90
N GLY A 166 -10.78 4.29 -12.01
CA GLY A 166 -10.78 2.84 -11.87
C GLY A 166 -11.81 2.35 -10.85
N LEU A 167 -11.81 1.04 -10.65
CA LEU A 167 -12.71 0.38 -9.69
C LEU A 167 -12.61 1.01 -8.28
N VAL A 168 -11.40 1.33 -7.81
CA VAL A 168 -11.20 1.99 -6.51
C VAL A 168 -11.88 3.35 -6.48
N GLY A 169 -11.73 4.16 -7.53
CA GLY A 169 -12.38 5.47 -7.61
C GLY A 169 -13.91 5.37 -7.61
N LEU A 170 -14.47 4.41 -8.33
CA LEU A 170 -15.91 4.14 -8.32
C LEU A 170 -16.41 3.74 -6.92
N LEU A 171 -15.71 2.84 -6.24
CA LEU A 171 -16.07 2.41 -4.89
C LEU A 171 -15.95 3.55 -3.87
N VAL A 172 -14.92 4.39 -4.00
CA VAL A 172 -14.76 5.59 -3.16
C VAL A 172 -15.88 6.58 -3.43
N LEU A 173 -16.31 6.77 -4.69
CA LEU A 173 -17.45 7.61 -5.02
C LEU A 173 -18.74 7.09 -4.37
N ILE A 174 -18.99 5.79 -4.40
CA ILE A 174 -20.12 5.17 -3.70
C ILE A 174 -20.03 5.41 -2.19
N ALA A 175 -18.83 5.28 -1.62
CA ALA A 175 -18.59 5.57 -0.20
C ALA A 175 -18.90 7.03 0.16
N VAL A 176 -18.48 7.98 -0.70
CA VAL A 176 -18.79 9.42 -0.54
C VAL A 176 -20.29 9.66 -0.54
N VAL A 177 -20.99 9.13 -1.53
CA VAL A 177 -22.46 9.27 -1.64
C VAL A 177 -23.12 8.69 -0.38
N THR A 178 -22.72 7.48 0.02
CA THR A 178 -23.28 6.84 1.22
C THR A 178 -23.00 7.67 2.48
N LEU A 179 -21.77 8.17 2.64
CA LEU A 179 -21.39 9.01 3.78
C LEU A 179 -22.18 10.32 3.82
N ALA A 180 -22.41 10.95 2.66
CA ALA A 180 -23.17 12.21 2.56
C ALA A 180 -24.64 12.04 3.02
N PHE A 181 -25.27 10.90 2.71
CA PHE A 181 -26.67 10.65 3.06
C PHE A 181 -26.86 9.95 4.40
N THR A 182 -25.97 9.04 4.81
CA THR A 182 -26.15 8.18 6.00
C THR A 182 -25.23 8.52 7.16
N GLU A 183 -24.24 9.41 6.97
CA GLU A 183 -23.18 9.74 7.95
C GLU A 183 -22.32 8.54 8.36
N LYS A 184 -22.43 7.43 7.63
CA LYS A 184 -21.71 6.18 7.92
C LYS A 184 -20.95 5.71 6.70
N TYR A 185 -19.70 5.32 6.91
CA TYR A 185 -18.93 4.59 5.91
C TYR A 185 -19.23 3.09 6.06
N PRO A 186 -19.79 2.40 5.02
CA PRO A 186 -20.03 0.96 5.12
C PRO A 186 -18.72 0.19 5.29
N ARG A 187 -18.62 -0.63 6.33
CA ARG A 187 -17.38 -1.35 6.64
C ARG A 187 -16.97 -2.33 5.55
N ASP A 188 -17.92 -3.04 4.97
CA ASP A 188 -17.65 -4.00 3.89
C ASP A 188 -17.06 -3.31 2.65
N LEU A 189 -17.55 -2.10 2.34
CA LEU A 189 -17.02 -1.28 1.25
C LEU A 189 -15.60 -0.78 1.58
N PHE A 190 -15.36 -0.34 2.82
CA PHE A 190 -14.04 0.06 3.28
C PHE A 190 -13.05 -1.11 3.18
N ASP A 191 -13.42 -2.27 3.68
CA ASP A 191 -12.59 -3.48 3.68
C ASP A 191 -12.23 -3.92 2.26
N LEU A 192 -13.17 -3.82 1.31
CA LEU A 192 -12.93 -4.09 -0.10
C LEU A 192 -11.94 -3.08 -0.70
N VAL A 193 -12.16 -1.79 -0.48
CA VAL A 193 -11.28 -0.71 -0.97
C VAL A 193 -9.86 -0.88 -0.43
N ILE A 194 -9.71 -1.21 0.84
CA ILE A 194 -8.39 -1.47 1.44
C ILE A 194 -7.74 -2.71 0.82
N GLY A 195 -8.50 -3.77 0.57
CA GLY A 195 -7.99 -4.97 -0.11
C GLY A 195 -7.42 -4.67 -1.50
N LEU A 196 -8.12 -3.86 -2.30
CA LEU A 196 -7.66 -3.43 -3.63
C LEU A 196 -6.39 -2.57 -3.54
N ASN A 197 -6.36 -1.57 -2.65
CA ASN A 197 -5.19 -0.72 -2.45
C ASN A 197 -3.97 -1.53 -1.95
N ARG A 198 -4.19 -2.50 -1.07
CA ARG A 198 -3.15 -3.42 -0.59
C ARG A 198 -2.53 -4.21 -1.72
N TRP A 199 -3.35 -4.71 -2.64
CA TRP A 199 -2.84 -5.39 -3.83
C TRP A 199 -1.99 -4.46 -4.69
N VAL A 200 -2.47 -3.24 -4.99
CA VAL A 200 -1.71 -2.23 -5.75
C VAL A 200 -0.35 -1.95 -5.10
N LEU A 201 -0.30 -1.75 -3.79
CA LEU A 201 0.94 -1.48 -3.06
C LEU A 201 1.93 -2.65 -3.11
N ARG A 202 1.44 -3.90 -3.01
CA ARG A 202 2.27 -5.10 -3.17
C ARG A 202 2.86 -5.20 -4.57
N VAL A 203 2.07 -4.94 -5.60
CA VAL A 203 2.54 -4.92 -6.99
C VAL A 203 3.57 -3.82 -7.21
N THR A 204 3.33 -2.63 -6.65
CA THR A 204 4.27 -1.50 -6.73
C THR A 204 5.61 -1.84 -6.06
N ALA A 205 5.60 -2.44 -4.86
CA ALA A 205 6.82 -2.87 -4.17
C ALA A 205 7.60 -3.93 -4.96
N TYR A 206 6.87 -4.87 -5.59
CA TYR A 206 7.47 -5.90 -6.44
C TYR A 206 8.09 -5.29 -7.71
N ALA A 207 7.38 -4.39 -8.39
CA ALA A 207 7.85 -3.69 -9.58
C ALA A 207 9.05 -2.77 -9.29
N ALA A 208 9.09 -2.13 -8.10
CA ALA A 208 10.20 -1.32 -7.63
C ALA A 208 11.39 -2.13 -7.09
N LEU A 209 11.41 -3.44 -7.33
CA LEU A 209 12.50 -4.37 -6.96
C LEU A 209 12.72 -4.52 -5.44
N MET A 210 11.79 -4.07 -4.61
CA MET A 210 11.94 -4.07 -3.15
C MET A 210 11.74 -5.47 -2.53
N THR A 211 11.16 -6.42 -3.27
CA THR A 211 10.97 -7.81 -2.84
C THR A 211 10.98 -8.76 -4.02
N ASP A 212 11.44 -10.00 -3.83
CA ASP A 212 11.35 -11.07 -4.84
C ASP A 212 10.06 -11.91 -4.69
N ALA A 213 9.30 -11.71 -3.61
CA ALA A 213 8.05 -12.41 -3.40
C ALA A 213 6.98 -11.92 -4.38
N TYR A 214 6.52 -12.82 -5.25
CA TYR A 214 5.48 -12.51 -6.22
C TYR A 214 4.16 -12.18 -5.51
N PRO A 215 3.48 -11.07 -5.87
CA PRO A 215 2.22 -10.71 -5.26
C PRO A 215 1.15 -11.78 -5.52
N PRO A 216 0.52 -12.34 -4.47
CA PRO A 216 -0.50 -13.37 -4.66
C PRO A 216 -1.75 -12.78 -5.31
N PHE A 217 -2.40 -13.54 -6.21
CA PHE A 217 -3.69 -13.21 -6.80
C PHE A 217 -4.83 -13.47 -5.81
N ARG A 218 -4.83 -12.73 -4.71
CA ARG A 218 -5.90 -12.81 -3.72
C ARG A 218 -6.19 -11.43 -3.14
N LEU A 219 -7.45 -11.21 -2.85
CA LEU A 219 -7.93 -9.98 -2.21
C LEU A 219 -7.96 -10.19 -0.70
N ASP A 220 -7.01 -9.59 0.01
CA ASP A 220 -6.98 -9.57 1.47
C ASP A 220 -7.79 -8.37 1.98
N MET A 221 -9.09 -8.58 2.21
CA MET A 221 -10.03 -7.57 2.68
C MET A 221 -9.82 -7.28 4.17
N GLY A 222 -10.18 -6.06 4.60
CA GLY A 222 -10.13 -5.63 6.00
C GLY A 222 -8.91 -4.77 6.33
N GLY A 223 -9.04 -3.99 7.42
CA GLY A 223 -8.02 -3.04 7.86
C GLY A 223 -6.70 -3.67 8.28
N ARG A 224 -6.75 -4.88 8.85
CA ARG A 224 -5.57 -5.69 9.21
C ARG A 224 -5.47 -6.93 8.32
N GLU A 225 -4.26 -7.30 7.97
CA GLU A 225 -4.04 -8.52 7.19
C GLU A 225 -4.34 -9.76 8.04
N ARG A 226 -5.13 -10.70 7.48
CA ARG A 226 -5.39 -11.98 8.16
C ARG A 226 -4.14 -12.86 8.13
N PRO A 227 -3.85 -13.63 9.20
CA PRO A 227 -2.81 -14.65 9.18
C PRO A 227 -3.04 -15.64 8.02
N VAL A 228 -1.96 -16.10 7.40
CA VAL A 228 -2.07 -17.20 6.42
C VAL A 228 -2.32 -18.47 7.22
N THR A 229 -3.57 -18.91 7.27
CA THR A 229 -3.88 -20.29 7.63
C THR A 229 -3.54 -21.17 6.43
N GLY A 230 -2.39 -21.87 6.52
CA GLY A 230 -2.01 -22.90 5.58
C GLY A 230 -2.91 -24.12 5.69
#